data_10b3f29abdd82f929f5bf138be0169db
#
_entry.id   10b3f29abdd82f929f5bf138be0169db
#
_cell.length_a   1.000
_cell.length_b   1.000
_cell.length_c   1.000
_cell.angle_alpha   90.00
_cell.angle_beta   90.00
_cell.angle_gamma   90.00
#
_symmetry.space_group_name_H-M   'P 1'
#
loop_
_entity.id
_entity.type
_entity.pdbx_description
1 polymer ?
#
loop_
_entity_poly.entity_id
_entity_poly.type
_entity_poly.pdbx_seq_one_letter_code
_entity_poly.pdbx_strand_id
1 'polypeptide(L)'
;MVGMLLAALDQTIVSTALKSIVEDFNGLSHYTWVVTAYLLTSTASTPLYGKISDLYGRRPVFQFAIVTFLIGSFLAGAAQSMGQLIAFRAIQGLGAGGLMALTFVIIGDLVAPRERGRYQGYFGAVWGLAAVAGPLLGGFFSDSSTVFGVAGWRWIFYINLPFGILALILTSSSLRTSNLRREHSIDYAGAILMVSSVTALLVGISVIGPENGWSNIKTLATLGSAFLLAVLFLLQEKRAL
;
A
#
# COMPACT_ATOMS: atom_id res chain seq x y z
N MET A 1 -4.73 13.68 -3.55
CA MET A 1 -6.06 13.05 -3.35
C MET A 1 -6.31 11.88 -4.31
N VAL A 2 -6.17 12.02 -5.65
CA VAL A 2 -6.41 10.91 -6.59
C VAL A 2 -5.52 9.68 -6.31
N GLY A 3 -4.22 9.87 -6.01
CA GLY A 3 -3.33 8.75 -5.65
C GLY A 3 -3.76 8.00 -4.38
N MET A 4 -4.26 8.73 -3.38
CA MET A 4 -4.80 8.13 -2.16
C MET A 4 -6.11 7.38 -2.44
N LEU A 5 -6.98 7.93 -3.32
CA LEU A 5 -8.21 7.25 -3.74
C LEU A 5 -7.90 5.93 -4.43
N LEU A 6 -6.88 5.88 -5.31
CA LEU A 6 -6.43 4.65 -5.95
C LEU A 6 -6.08 3.56 -4.94
N ALA A 7 -5.23 3.88 -3.96
CA ALA A 7 -4.80 2.91 -2.96
C ALA A 7 -5.95 2.48 -2.03
N ALA A 8 -6.82 3.40 -1.64
CA ALA A 8 -7.98 3.11 -0.80
C ALA A 8 -9.04 2.26 -1.55
N LEU A 9 -9.31 2.61 -2.81
CA LEU A 9 -10.26 1.89 -3.65
C LEU A 9 -9.78 0.47 -3.93
N ASP A 10 -8.51 0.30 -4.31
CA ASP A 10 -7.89 -1.01 -4.54
C ASP A 10 -8.06 -1.94 -3.33
N GLN A 11 -7.80 -1.43 -2.13
CA GLN A 11 -7.91 -2.21 -0.91
C GLN A 11 -9.34 -2.70 -0.64
N THR A 12 -10.33 -1.85 -0.89
CA THR A 12 -11.75 -2.17 -0.65
C THR A 12 -12.34 -3.06 -1.76
N ILE A 13 -11.97 -2.83 -3.02
CA ILE A 13 -12.41 -3.66 -4.15
C ILE A 13 -11.88 -5.10 -4.02
N VAL A 14 -10.57 -5.26 -3.75
CA VAL A 14 -9.94 -6.57 -3.67
C VAL A 14 -10.54 -7.42 -2.56
N SER A 15 -10.86 -6.83 -1.40
CA SER A 15 -11.47 -7.55 -0.29
C SER A 15 -12.83 -8.17 -0.67
N THR A 16 -13.59 -7.52 -1.54
CA THR A 16 -14.90 -7.99 -2.01
C THR A 16 -14.75 -9.09 -3.07
N ALA A 17 -13.76 -8.96 -3.97
CA ALA A 17 -13.54 -9.90 -5.06
C ALA A 17 -12.73 -11.14 -4.65
N LEU A 18 -12.25 -11.20 -3.40
CA LEU A 18 -11.34 -12.24 -2.94
C LEU A 18 -11.90 -13.65 -3.11
N LYS A 19 -13.22 -13.82 -2.93
CA LYS A 19 -13.90 -15.11 -3.14
C LYS A 19 -13.72 -15.61 -4.57
N SER A 20 -14.04 -14.80 -5.57
CA SER A 20 -13.95 -15.16 -7.00
C SER A 20 -12.50 -15.45 -7.43
N ILE A 21 -11.53 -14.73 -6.87
CA ILE A 21 -10.10 -14.98 -7.09
C ILE A 21 -9.69 -16.35 -6.53
N VAL A 22 -10.14 -16.67 -5.32
CA VAL A 22 -9.84 -17.96 -4.66
C VAL A 22 -10.45 -19.13 -5.42
N GLU A 23 -11.66 -18.98 -5.92
CA GLU A 23 -12.34 -19.99 -6.73
C GLU A 23 -11.63 -20.23 -8.06
N ASP A 24 -11.17 -19.18 -8.75
CA ASP A 24 -10.48 -19.29 -10.05
C ASP A 24 -9.12 -20.01 -9.92
N PHE A 25 -8.37 -19.75 -8.86
CA PHE A 25 -7.05 -20.35 -8.63
C PHE A 25 -7.05 -21.58 -7.73
N ASN A 26 -8.19 -22.03 -7.19
CA ASN A 26 -8.28 -23.08 -6.15
C ASN A 26 -7.33 -22.80 -4.96
N GLY A 27 -7.17 -21.51 -4.61
CA GLY A 27 -6.12 -20.99 -3.74
C GLY A 27 -6.52 -20.75 -2.29
N LEU A 28 -7.47 -21.51 -1.72
CA LEU A 28 -8.03 -21.29 -0.40
C LEU A 28 -6.97 -21.22 0.74
N SER A 29 -5.90 -22.00 0.63
CA SER A 29 -4.82 -22.03 1.61
C SER A 29 -3.95 -20.75 1.64
N HIS A 30 -3.99 -19.94 0.60
CA HIS A 30 -3.10 -18.78 0.45
C HIS A 30 -3.85 -17.45 0.29
N TYR A 31 -5.19 -17.46 0.44
CA TYR A 31 -6.01 -16.27 0.18
C TYR A 31 -5.64 -15.07 1.06
N THR A 32 -5.30 -15.32 2.32
CA THR A 32 -4.90 -14.28 3.27
C THR A 32 -3.67 -13.51 2.78
N TRP A 33 -2.74 -14.21 2.10
CA TRP A 33 -1.52 -13.60 1.59
C TRP A 33 -1.74 -12.57 0.50
N VAL A 34 -2.84 -12.63 -0.25
CA VAL A 34 -3.19 -11.62 -1.28
C VAL A 34 -3.36 -10.24 -0.65
N VAL A 35 -3.98 -10.17 0.52
CA VAL A 35 -4.16 -8.92 1.28
C VAL A 35 -2.92 -8.61 2.11
N THR A 36 -2.37 -9.62 2.81
CA THR A 36 -1.22 -9.44 3.71
C THR A 36 0.03 -8.96 2.98
N ALA A 37 0.35 -9.51 1.81
CA ALA A 37 1.51 -9.09 1.04
C ALA A 37 1.44 -7.61 0.64
N TYR A 38 0.27 -7.15 0.22
CA TYR A 38 0.03 -5.74 -0.09
C TYR A 38 0.17 -4.84 1.15
N LEU A 39 -0.50 -5.20 2.25
CA LEU A 39 -0.45 -4.41 3.49
C LEU A 39 0.96 -4.35 4.06
N LEU A 40 1.67 -5.47 4.06
CA LEU A 40 3.03 -5.58 4.56
C LEU A 40 3.97 -4.66 3.79
N THR A 41 3.98 -4.77 2.45
CA THR A 41 4.86 -3.95 1.62
C THR A 41 4.47 -2.48 1.63
N SER A 42 3.17 -2.15 1.68
CA SER A 42 2.73 -0.75 1.75
C SER A 42 3.10 -0.10 3.08
N THR A 43 2.91 -0.80 4.18
CA THR A 43 3.27 -0.28 5.52
C THR A 43 4.79 -0.13 5.66
N ALA A 44 5.55 -1.13 5.22
CA ALA A 44 7.00 -1.12 5.26
C ALA A 44 7.62 0.00 4.38
N SER A 45 7.04 0.27 3.22
CA SER A 45 7.55 1.29 2.30
C SER A 45 7.15 2.72 2.68
N THR A 46 6.06 2.92 3.42
CA THR A 46 5.54 4.24 3.82
C THR A 46 6.60 5.19 4.39
N PRO A 47 7.38 4.82 5.43
CA PRO A 47 8.39 5.71 5.99
C PRO A 47 9.56 5.96 5.05
N LEU A 48 9.89 4.98 4.20
CA LEU A 48 10.96 5.13 3.21
C LEU A 48 10.63 6.20 2.17
N TYR A 49 9.39 6.23 1.68
CA TYR A 49 8.94 7.26 0.74
C TYR A 49 8.99 8.66 1.31
N GLY A 50 8.71 8.84 2.60
CA GLY A 50 8.90 10.12 3.29
C GLY A 50 10.34 10.62 3.13
N LYS A 51 11.31 9.84 3.61
CA LYS A 51 12.75 10.17 3.56
C LYS A 51 13.28 10.33 2.12
N ILE A 52 12.94 9.39 1.22
CA ILE A 52 13.38 9.45 -0.19
C ILE A 52 12.84 10.72 -0.88
N SER A 53 11.63 11.12 -0.57
CA SER A 53 11.02 12.33 -1.14
C SER A 53 11.62 13.63 -0.63
N ASP A 54 12.22 13.64 0.57
CA ASP A 54 13.00 14.78 1.09
C ASP A 54 14.31 14.97 0.30
N LEU A 55 14.93 13.87 -0.16
CA LEU A 55 16.20 13.89 -0.89
C LEU A 55 16.03 14.18 -2.39
N TYR A 56 15.11 13.47 -3.03
CA TYR A 56 14.93 13.50 -4.49
C TYR A 56 13.80 14.42 -4.96
N GLY A 57 13.04 14.98 -4.00
CA GLY A 57 11.88 15.84 -4.27
C GLY A 57 10.55 15.08 -4.30
N ARG A 58 9.47 15.77 -3.93
CA ARG A 58 8.14 15.17 -3.78
C ARG A 58 7.58 14.61 -5.10
N ARG A 59 7.71 15.39 -6.17
CA ARG A 59 7.09 15.06 -7.47
C ARG A 59 7.65 13.77 -8.09
N PRO A 60 8.97 13.62 -8.34
CA PRO A 60 9.48 12.41 -8.99
C PRO A 60 9.24 11.15 -8.14
N VAL A 61 9.33 11.26 -6.81
CA VAL A 61 9.10 10.12 -5.91
C VAL A 61 7.62 9.72 -5.88
N PHE A 62 6.70 10.70 -5.93
CA PHE A 62 5.27 10.40 -6.04
C PHE A 62 4.90 9.77 -7.37
N GLN A 63 5.49 10.25 -8.47
CA GLN A 63 5.32 9.63 -9.80
C GLN A 63 5.85 8.20 -9.83
N PHE A 64 7.01 7.95 -9.23
CA PHE A 64 7.58 6.61 -9.10
C PHE A 64 6.62 5.69 -8.31
N ALA A 65 6.04 6.17 -7.21
CA ALA A 65 5.06 5.41 -6.44
C ALA A 65 3.81 5.07 -7.26
N ILE A 66 3.28 6.02 -8.07
CA ILE A 66 2.13 5.77 -8.96
C ILE A 66 2.50 4.70 -10.00
N VAL A 67 3.66 4.83 -10.65
CA VAL A 67 4.10 3.88 -11.69
C VAL A 67 4.27 2.48 -11.10
N THR A 68 4.91 2.36 -9.92
CA THR A 68 5.10 1.08 -9.23
C THR A 68 3.74 0.45 -8.89
N PHE A 69 2.79 1.24 -8.39
CA PHE A 69 1.43 0.79 -8.10
C PHE A 69 0.72 0.28 -9.37
N LEU A 70 0.81 1.01 -10.49
CA LEU A 70 0.19 0.63 -11.75
C LEU A 70 0.79 -0.63 -12.35
N ILE A 71 2.12 -0.77 -12.31
CA ILE A 71 2.80 -1.99 -12.76
C ILE A 71 2.32 -3.18 -11.93
N GLY A 72 2.32 -3.07 -10.60
CA GLY A 72 1.82 -4.12 -9.72
C GLY A 72 0.36 -4.45 -10.00
N SER A 73 -0.49 -3.46 -10.23
CA SER A 73 -1.90 -3.63 -10.55
C SER A 73 -2.11 -4.34 -11.90
N PHE A 74 -1.42 -3.90 -12.94
CA PHE A 74 -1.47 -4.54 -14.25
C PHE A 74 -1.04 -6.01 -14.19
N LEU A 75 0.08 -6.30 -13.53
CA LEU A 75 0.58 -7.65 -13.35
C LEU A 75 -0.38 -8.50 -12.51
N ALA A 76 -1.00 -7.96 -11.46
CA ALA A 76 -1.99 -8.65 -10.65
C ALA A 76 -3.21 -9.06 -11.47
N GLY A 77 -3.70 -8.19 -12.36
CA GLY A 77 -4.76 -8.53 -13.32
C GLY A 77 -4.35 -9.60 -14.35
N ALA A 78 -3.05 -9.70 -14.69
CA ALA A 78 -2.50 -10.67 -15.60
C ALA A 78 -2.05 -11.98 -14.93
N ALA A 79 -2.14 -12.10 -13.61
CA ALA A 79 -1.68 -13.27 -12.85
C ALA A 79 -2.35 -14.56 -13.32
N GLN A 80 -1.56 -15.66 -13.36
CA GLN A 80 -2.02 -16.99 -13.77
C GLN A 80 -1.99 -18.01 -12.63
N SER A 81 -1.53 -17.59 -11.45
CA SER A 81 -1.53 -18.41 -10.24
C SER A 81 -1.64 -17.53 -8.99
N MET A 82 -2.08 -18.15 -7.88
CA MET A 82 -2.14 -17.46 -6.58
C MET A 82 -0.79 -16.92 -6.14
N GLY A 83 0.30 -17.66 -6.36
CA GLY A 83 1.65 -17.21 -6.03
C GLY A 83 2.09 -15.97 -6.82
N GLN A 84 1.80 -15.91 -8.12
CA GLN A 84 2.04 -14.73 -8.95
C GLN A 84 1.21 -13.54 -8.46
N LEU A 85 -0.07 -13.76 -8.18
CA LEU A 85 -0.94 -12.70 -7.65
C LEU A 85 -0.38 -12.12 -6.36
N ILE A 86 0.03 -12.95 -5.41
CA ILE A 86 0.63 -12.51 -4.14
C ILE A 86 1.90 -11.67 -4.38
N ALA A 87 2.80 -12.13 -5.26
CA ALA A 87 4.02 -11.41 -5.60
C ALA A 87 3.71 -10.03 -6.25
N PHE A 88 2.75 -9.99 -7.16
CA PHE A 88 2.35 -8.74 -7.82
C PHE A 88 1.61 -7.79 -6.88
N ARG A 89 0.85 -8.33 -5.92
CA ARG A 89 0.27 -7.55 -4.82
C ARG A 89 1.34 -6.94 -3.92
N ALA A 90 2.44 -7.64 -3.66
CA ALA A 90 3.57 -7.07 -2.93
C ALA A 90 4.19 -5.87 -3.69
N ILE A 91 4.39 -5.98 -5.02
CA ILE A 91 4.86 -4.87 -5.85
C ILE A 91 3.88 -3.70 -5.81
N GLN A 92 2.59 -3.97 -5.94
CA GLN A 92 1.54 -2.96 -5.89
C GLN A 92 1.51 -2.25 -4.53
N GLY A 93 1.67 -3.00 -3.44
CA GLY A 93 1.76 -2.48 -2.08
C GLY A 93 2.93 -1.52 -1.89
N LEU A 94 4.12 -1.82 -2.47
CA LEU A 94 5.23 -0.87 -2.46
C LEU A 94 4.82 0.50 -3.00
N GLY A 95 4.11 0.53 -4.13
CA GLY A 95 3.59 1.78 -4.69
C GLY A 95 2.54 2.45 -3.80
N ALA A 96 1.63 1.66 -3.23
CA ALA A 96 0.55 2.15 -2.38
C ALA A 96 1.04 2.88 -1.12
N GLY A 97 2.11 2.36 -0.48
CA GLY A 97 2.75 3.04 0.65
C GLY A 97 3.23 4.44 0.30
N GLY A 98 3.82 4.61 -0.90
CA GLY A 98 4.20 5.93 -1.41
C GLY A 98 3.01 6.84 -1.70
N LEU A 99 1.92 6.30 -2.29
CA LEU A 99 0.71 7.07 -2.56
C LEU A 99 0.08 7.62 -1.27
N MET A 100 0.04 6.82 -0.22
CA MET A 100 -0.49 7.24 1.07
C MET A 100 0.44 8.25 1.75
N ALA A 101 1.70 7.89 1.98
CA ALA A 101 2.66 8.73 2.69
C ALA A 101 2.83 10.11 2.05
N LEU A 102 3.10 10.13 0.73
CA LEU A 102 3.38 11.37 0.03
C LEU A 102 2.16 12.27 -0.14
N THR A 103 0.94 11.72 -0.16
CA THR A 103 -0.27 12.54 -0.16
C THR A 103 -0.35 13.38 1.11
N PHE A 104 -0.08 12.79 2.29
CA PHE A 104 -0.05 13.54 3.56
C PHE A 104 1.09 14.54 3.60
N VAL A 105 2.28 14.14 3.17
CA VAL A 105 3.47 15.00 3.17
C VAL A 105 3.28 16.19 2.25
N ILE A 106 2.84 15.99 1.00
CA ILE A 106 2.62 17.06 0.02
C ILE A 106 1.58 18.06 0.52
N ILE A 107 0.50 17.60 1.14
CA ILE A 107 -0.50 18.49 1.72
C ILE A 107 0.07 19.23 2.92
N GLY A 108 0.86 18.56 3.76
CA GLY A 108 1.56 19.21 4.88
C GLY A 108 2.52 20.30 4.43
N ASP A 109 3.15 20.16 3.26
CA ASP A 109 4.07 21.14 2.69
C ASP A 109 3.33 22.32 2.01
N LEU A 110 2.16 22.07 1.41
CA LEU A 110 1.43 23.08 0.62
C LEU A 110 0.39 23.85 1.42
N VAL A 111 -0.10 23.29 2.53
CA VAL A 111 -1.23 23.84 3.28
C VAL A 111 -0.82 24.40 4.63
N ALA A 112 -1.22 25.65 4.92
CA ALA A 112 -0.98 26.28 6.20
C ALA A 112 -1.60 25.46 7.35
N PRO A 113 -0.97 25.40 8.55
CA PRO A 113 -1.43 24.59 9.68
C PRO A 113 -2.91 24.81 10.05
N ARG A 114 -3.40 26.04 9.93
CA ARG A 114 -4.80 26.40 10.23
C ARG A 114 -5.82 25.79 9.26
N GLU A 115 -5.41 25.46 8.04
CA GLU A 115 -6.30 24.91 7.00
C GLU A 115 -6.22 23.37 6.92
N ARG A 116 -5.25 22.75 7.57
CA ARG A 116 -5.03 21.28 7.52
C ARG A 116 -6.27 20.50 7.96
N GLY A 117 -7.05 21.00 8.92
CA GLY A 117 -8.29 20.37 9.36
C GLY A 117 -9.32 20.18 8.22
N ARG A 118 -9.42 21.18 7.32
CA ARG A 118 -10.30 21.07 6.13
C ARG A 118 -9.84 19.96 5.18
N TYR A 119 -8.53 19.81 4.98
CA TYR A 119 -7.98 18.76 4.12
C TYR A 119 -8.09 17.37 4.74
N GLN A 120 -8.08 17.25 6.09
CA GLN A 120 -8.39 16.00 6.77
C GLN A 120 -9.82 15.52 6.48
N GLY A 121 -10.78 16.45 6.34
CA GLY A 121 -12.14 16.14 5.87
C GLY A 121 -12.15 15.52 4.48
N TYR A 122 -11.31 16.02 3.56
CA TYR A 122 -11.19 15.41 2.22
C TYR A 122 -10.57 14.00 2.27
N PHE A 123 -9.64 13.72 3.20
CA PHE A 123 -9.15 12.36 3.41
C PHE A 123 -10.27 11.42 3.86
N GLY A 124 -11.10 11.86 4.82
CA GLY A 124 -12.27 11.12 5.25
C GLY A 124 -13.26 10.86 4.09
N ALA A 125 -13.50 11.87 3.25
CA ALA A 125 -14.36 11.74 2.07
C ALA A 125 -13.80 10.74 1.04
N VAL A 126 -12.49 10.73 0.80
CA VAL A 126 -11.82 9.76 -0.09
C VAL A 126 -12.01 8.33 0.43
N TRP A 127 -11.79 8.10 1.72
CA TRP A 127 -12.00 6.80 2.34
C TRP A 127 -13.48 6.40 2.36
N GLY A 128 -14.38 7.32 2.66
CA GLY A 128 -15.82 7.09 2.60
C GLY A 128 -16.29 6.71 1.19
N LEU A 129 -15.78 7.40 0.16
CA LEU A 129 -16.05 7.07 -1.23
C LEU A 129 -15.53 5.67 -1.60
N ALA A 130 -14.29 5.35 -1.21
CA ALA A 130 -13.70 4.04 -1.46
C ALA A 130 -14.46 2.93 -0.74
N ALA A 131 -14.94 3.16 0.50
CA ALA A 131 -15.70 2.18 1.28
C ALA A 131 -17.06 1.84 0.65
N VAL A 132 -17.66 2.77 -0.12
CA VAL A 132 -18.93 2.54 -0.84
C VAL A 132 -18.66 2.03 -2.25
N ALA A 133 -17.81 2.71 -3.01
CA ALA A 133 -17.53 2.37 -4.40
C ALA A 133 -16.79 1.03 -4.54
N GLY A 134 -15.93 0.70 -3.57
CA GLY A 134 -15.15 -0.54 -3.58
C GLY A 134 -16.03 -1.80 -3.65
N PRO A 135 -16.90 -2.03 -2.67
CA PRO A 135 -17.81 -3.19 -2.69
C PRO A 135 -18.75 -3.20 -3.90
N LEU A 136 -19.23 -2.05 -4.37
CA LEU A 136 -20.09 -1.98 -5.55
C LEU A 136 -19.35 -2.42 -6.82
N LEU A 137 -18.17 -1.87 -7.06
CA LEU A 137 -17.34 -2.24 -8.22
C LEU A 137 -16.80 -3.66 -8.08
N GLY A 138 -16.36 -4.03 -6.89
CA GLY A 138 -15.84 -5.37 -6.60
C GLY A 138 -16.91 -6.44 -6.80
N GLY A 139 -18.12 -6.22 -6.31
CA GLY A 139 -19.27 -7.11 -6.53
C GLY A 139 -19.63 -7.19 -8.02
N PHE A 140 -19.80 -6.05 -8.69
CA PHE A 140 -20.15 -6.01 -10.11
C PHE A 140 -19.17 -6.83 -10.99
N PHE A 141 -17.87 -6.65 -10.79
CA PHE A 141 -16.87 -7.39 -11.55
C PHE A 141 -16.74 -8.86 -11.10
N SER A 142 -16.93 -9.16 -9.82
CA SER A 142 -16.80 -10.51 -9.30
C SER A 142 -17.99 -11.41 -9.66
N ASP A 143 -19.20 -10.82 -9.76
CA ASP A 143 -20.40 -11.56 -10.16
C ASP A 143 -20.43 -11.87 -11.67
N SER A 144 -19.63 -11.13 -12.45
CA SER A 144 -19.49 -11.35 -13.89
C SER A 144 -18.46 -12.45 -14.16
N SER A 145 -18.88 -13.57 -14.76
CA SER A 145 -17.96 -14.65 -15.13
C SER A 145 -16.85 -14.18 -16.06
N THR A 146 -17.22 -13.37 -17.07
CA THR A 146 -16.28 -12.76 -18.02
C THR A 146 -16.76 -11.36 -18.42
N VAL A 147 -15.83 -10.41 -18.55
CA VAL A 147 -16.05 -9.07 -19.11
C VAL A 147 -15.02 -8.87 -20.22
N PHE A 148 -15.50 -8.61 -21.44
CA PHE A 148 -14.65 -8.50 -22.65
C PHE A 148 -13.72 -9.72 -22.86
N GLY A 149 -14.20 -10.94 -22.55
CA GLY A 149 -13.44 -12.19 -22.73
C GLY A 149 -12.37 -12.46 -21.65
N VAL A 150 -12.33 -11.64 -20.60
CA VAL A 150 -11.40 -11.79 -19.46
C VAL A 150 -12.21 -12.05 -18.20
N ALA A 151 -11.71 -12.89 -17.29
CA ALA A 151 -12.37 -13.15 -16.01
C ALA A 151 -12.69 -11.85 -15.27
N GLY A 152 -13.93 -11.70 -14.79
CA GLY A 152 -14.45 -10.45 -14.27
C GLY A 152 -13.60 -9.87 -13.14
N TRP A 153 -13.12 -10.71 -12.20
CA TRP A 153 -12.28 -10.25 -11.09
C TRP A 153 -10.98 -9.57 -11.52
N ARG A 154 -10.45 -9.85 -12.72
CA ARG A 154 -9.22 -9.21 -13.21
C ARG A 154 -9.39 -7.73 -13.46
N TRP A 155 -10.62 -7.29 -13.77
CA TRP A 155 -10.95 -5.90 -14.01
C TRP A 155 -10.85 -5.02 -12.77
N ILE A 156 -10.92 -5.60 -11.57
CA ILE A 156 -10.69 -4.85 -10.32
C ILE A 156 -9.27 -4.27 -10.25
N PHE A 157 -8.32 -4.92 -10.90
CA PHE A 157 -6.95 -4.43 -11.03
C PHE A 157 -6.79 -3.49 -12.22
N TYR A 158 -7.39 -3.80 -13.36
CA TYR A 158 -7.28 -2.96 -14.55
C TYR A 158 -7.97 -1.61 -14.42
N ILE A 159 -8.99 -1.49 -13.60
CA ILE A 159 -9.66 -0.21 -13.33
C ILE A 159 -8.71 0.83 -12.71
N ASN A 160 -7.65 0.40 -12.04
CA ASN A 160 -6.64 1.29 -11.50
C ASN A 160 -5.81 2.01 -12.58
N LEU A 161 -5.71 1.44 -13.79
CA LEU A 161 -4.87 2.00 -14.86
C LEU A 161 -5.35 3.39 -15.33
N PRO A 162 -6.61 3.59 -15.73
CA PRO A 162 -7.07 4.90 -16.17
C PRO A 162 -6.97 5.96 -15.06
N PHE A 163 -7.33 5.62 -13.83
CA PHE A 163 -7.21 6.55 -12.70
C PHE A 163 -5.76 6.87 -12.35
N GLY A 164 -4.85 5.90 -12.44
CA GLY A 164 -3.44 6.12 -12.18
C GLY A 164 -2.75 6.93 -13.28
N ILE A 165 -3.12 6.72 -14.55
CA ILE A 165 -2.66 7.57 -15.65
C ILE A 165 -3.14 9.01 -15.45
N LEU A 166 -4.40 9.20 -15.06
CA LEU A 166 -4.91 10.52 -14.70
C LEU A 166 -4.11 11.15 -13.54
N ALA A 167 -3.81 10.36 -12.49
CA ALA A 167 -2.99 10.82 -11.38
C ALA A 167 -1.57 11.23 -11.82
N LEU A 168 -0.95 10.48 -12.75
CA LEU A 168 0.35 10.83 -13.34
C LEU A 168 0.28 12.15 -14.10
N ILE A 169 -0.74 12.34 -14.96
CA ILE A 169 -0.92 13.57 -15.73
C ILE A 169 -1.10 14.75 -14.79
N LEU A 170 -2.00 14.65 -13.80
CA LEU A 170 -2.26 15.70 -12.82
C LEU A 170 -1.01 16.04 -12.00
N THR A 171 -0.25 15.04 -11.59
CA THR A 171 1.00 15.24 -10.83
C THR A 171 2.06 15.90 -11.69
N SER A 172 2.13 15.52 -12.97
CA SER A 172 3.08 16.09 -13.93
C SER A 172 2.79 17.55 -14.25
N SER A 173 1.53 17.94 -14.33
CA SER A 173 1.12 19.30 -14.69
C SER A 173 1.07 20.26 -13.49
N SER A 174 0.62 19.77 -12.32
CA SER A 174 0.25 20.64 -11.20
C SER A 174 1.29 20.73 -10.10
N LEU A 175 2.10 19.67 -9.85
CA LEU A 175 3.13 19.69 -8.82
C LEU A 175 4.39 20.42 -9.29
N ARG A 176 4.41 21.72 -9.09
CA ARG A 176 5.63 22.55 -9.16
C ARG A 176 6.24 22.63 -7.76
N THR A 177 6.91 21.59 -7.31
CA THR A 177 7.61 21.63 -6.03
C THR A 177 8.96 22.28 -6.22
N SER A 178 9.24 23.35 -5.46
CA SER A 178 10.60 23.83 -5.28
C SER A 178 11.42 22.69 -4.69
N ASN A 179 12.56 22.39 -5.30
CA ASN A 179 13.54 21.43 -4.78
C ASN A 179 14.19 22.00 -3.50
N LEU A 180 13.49 21.96 -2.40
CA LEU A 180 14.07 22.12 -1.09
C LEU A 180 14.81 20.79 -0.77
N ARG A 181 15.96 20.60 -1.42
CA ARG A 181 16.89 19.55 -1.03
C ARG A 181 17.35 19.84 0.39
N ARG A 182 16.86 19.06 1.33
CA ARG A 182 17.43 19.03 2.68
C ARG A 182 18.56 18.02 2.66
N GLU A 183 19.77 18.45 2.97
CA GLU A 183 20.91 17.56 3.19
C GLU A 183 20.67 16.79 4.50
N HIS A 184 20.01 15.65 4.39
CA HIS A 184 19.86 14.70 5.50
C HIS A 184 20.44 13.37 5.07
N SER A 185 21.26 12.78 5.92
CA SER A 185 21.71 11.40 5.74
C SER A 185 20.55 10.44 6.01
N ILE A 186 20.42 9.40 5.17
CA ILE A 186 19.42 8.35 5.40
C ILE A 186 19.95 7.46 6.53
N ASP A 187 19.22 7.33 7.62
CA ASP A 187 19.46 6.29 8.61
C ASP A 187 18.97 4.93 8.08
N TYR A 188 19.85 4.26 7.32
CA TYR A 188 19.55 2.94 6.78
C TYR A 188 19.32 1.89 7.87
N ALA A 189 20.03 1.99 9.00
CA ALA A 189 19.89 1.06 10.10
C ALA A 189 18.52 1.20 10.77
N GLY A 190 18.09 2.42 11.09
CA GLY A 190 16.76 2.70 11.61
C GLY A 190 15.67 2.28 10.64
N ALA A 191 15.82 2.54 9.34
CA ALA A 191 14.86 2.13 8.32
C ALA A 191 14.69 0.58 8.26
N ILE A 192 15.80 -0.17 8.28
CA ILE A 192 15.78 -1.64 8.28
C ILE A 192 15.12 -2.17 9.55
N LEU A 193 15.47 -1.64 10.72
CA LEU A 193 14.89 -2.06 12.00
C LEU A 193 13.38 -1.81 12.03
N MET A 194 12.93 -0.64 11.58
CA MET A 194 11.51 -0.29 11.52
C MET A 194 10.75 -1.21 10.56
N VAL A 195 11.24 -1.38 9.34
CA VAL A 195 10.62 -2.27 8.34
C VAL A 195 10.55 -3.70 8.84
N SER A 196 11.64 -4.22 9.41
CA SER A 196 11.69 -5.58 9.94
C SER A 196 10.75 -5.78 11.12
N SER A 197 10.66 -4.80 12.02
CA SER A 197 9.73 -4.83 13.17
C SER A 197 8.28 -4.88 12.72
N VAL A 198 7.88 -3.97 11.82
CA VAL A 198 6.50 -3.92 11.28
C VAL A 198 6.19 -5.20 10.50
N THR A 199 7.14 -5.69 9.70
CA THR A 199 6.99 -6.94 8.96
C THR A 199 6.76 -8.13 9.90
N ALA A 200 7.60 -8.29 10.93
CA ALA A 200 7.46 -9.36 11.91
C ALA A 200 6.12 -9.26 12.66
N LEU A 201 5.69 -8.04 13.02
CA LEU A 201 4.41 -7.81 13.68
C LEU A 201 3.23 -8.23 12.79
N LEU A 202 3.19 -7.76 11.55
CA LEU A 202 2.11 -8.06 10.61
C LEU A 202 2.06 -9.55 10.25
N VAL A 203 3.21 -10.19 10.01
CA VAL A 203 3.26 -11.63 9.73
C VAL A 203 2.84 -12.43 10.97
N GLY A 204 3.28 -12.02 12.16
CA GLY A 204 2.89 -12.65 13.42
C GLY A 204 1.38 -12.61 13.65
N ILE A 205 0.75 -11.47 13.41
CA ILE A 205 -0.70 -11.27 13.63
C ILE A 205 -1.54 -11.86 12.50
N SER A 206 -1.14 -11.67 11.25
CA SER A 206 -2.00 -11.98 10.09
C SER A 206 -1.84 -13.42 9.58
N VAL A 207 -0.72 -14.06 9.86
CA VAL A 207 -0.37 -15.39 9.32
C VAL A 207 -0.07 -16.38 10.44
N ILE A 208 0.99 -16.17 11.19
CA ILE A 208 1.52 -17.17 12.13
C ILE A 208 0.55 -17.41 13.29
N GLY A 209 -0.04 -16.34 13.85
CA GLY A 209 -1.01 -16.43 14.95
C GLY A 209 -2.27 -17.23 14.59
N PRO A 210 -2.97 -16.88 13.49
CA PRO A 210 -4.13 -17.64 13.04
C PRO A 210 -3.84 -19.10 12.67
N GLU A 211 -2.67 -19.37 12.05
CA GLU A 211 -2.30 -20.73 11.62
C GLU A 211 -1.85 -21.64 12.77
N ASN A 212 -1.11 -21.10 13.73
CA ASN A 212 -0.47 -21.92 14.78
C ASN A 212 -1.09 -21.74 16.17
N GLY A 213 -1.97 -20.77 16.34
CA GLY A 213 -2.52 -20.38 17.64
C GLY A 213 -1.67 -19.35 18.39
N TRP A 214 -2.35 -18.53 19.19
CA TRP A 214 -1.73 -17.37 19.87
C TRP A 214 -0.75 -17.74 20.99
N SER A 215 -0.89 -18.92 21.57
CA SER A 215 0.00 -19.41 22.63
C SER A 215 1.17 -20.24 22.08
N ASN A 216 1.27 -20.41 20.77
CA ASN A 216 2.34 -21.20 20.15
C ASN A 216 3.68 -20.46 20.23
N ILE A 217 4.76 -21.21 20.45
CA ILE A 217 6.11 -20.64 20.57
C ILE A 217 6.54 -19.88 19.31
N LYS A 218 6.09 -20.31 18.13
CA LYS A 218 6.38 -19.60 16.86
C LYS A 218 5.72 -18.23 16.84
N THR A 219 4.46 -18.14 17.26
CA THR A 219 3.72 -16.86 17.33
C THR A 219 4.36 -15.94 18.37
N LEU A 220 4.64 -16.45 19.56
CA LEU A 220 5.27 -15.67 20.62
C LEU A 220 6.67 -15.19 20.24
N ALA A 221 7.47 -16.05 19.60
CA ALA A 221 8.81 -15.69 19.13
C ALA A 221 8.76 -14.61 18.04
N THR A 222 7.81 -14.70 17.10
CA THR A 222 7.65 -13.70 16.03
C THR A 222 7.20 -12.36 16.59
N LEU A 223 6.22 -12.34 17.48
CA LEU A 223 5.76 -11.11 18.14
C LEU A 223 6.83 -10.54 19.08
N GLY A 224 7.56 -11.41 19.80
CA GLY A 224 8.70 -11.00 20.63
C GLY A 224 9.83 -10.38 19.80
N SER A 225 10.15 -10.96 18.64
CA SER A 225 11.13 -10.38 17.71
C SER A 225 10.68 -9.03 17.17
N ALA A 226 9.40 -8.87 16.83
CA ALA A 226 8.84 -7.60 16.40
C ALA A 226 9.00 -6.51 17.48
N PHE A 227 8.67 -6.84 18.71
CA PHE A 227 8.85 -5.93 19.86
C PHE A 227 10.32 -5.57 20.09
N LEU A 228 11.23 -6.57 20.07
CA LEU A 228 12.66 -6.33 20.22
C LEU A 228 13.21 -5.41 19.13
N LEU A 229 12.83 -5.63 17.87
CA LEU A 229 13.23 -4.80 16.75
C LEU A 229 12.69 -3.37 16.88
N ALA A 230 11.46 -3.20 17.39
CA ALA A 230 10.90 -1.88 17.69
C ALA A 230 11.72 -1.14 18.76
N VAL A 231 12.10 -1.82 19.82
CA VAL A 231 12.95 -1.25 20.87
C VAL A 231 14.33 -0.85 20.31
N LEU A 232 14.95 -1.73 19.51
CA LEU A 232 16.23 -1.43 18.85
C LEU A 232 16.12 -0.23 17.91
N PHE A 233 15.00 -0.10 17.15
CA PHE A 233 14.73 1.06 16.34
C PHE A 233 14.68 2.35 17.18
N LEU A 234 13.95 2.36 18.28
CA LEU A 234 13.87 3.52 19.19
C LEU A 234 15.21 3.90 19.80
N LEU A 235 16.06 2.91 20.10
CA LEU A 235 17.42 3.16 20.60
C LEU A 235 18.33 3.74 19.50
N GLN A 236 18.19 3.26 18.27
CA GLN A 236 18.92 3.78 17.10
C GLN A 236 18.54 5.22 16.79
N GLU A 237 17.23 5.54 16.77
CA GLU A 237 16.73 6.90 16.52
C GLU A 237 17.27 7.88 17.55
N LYS A 238 17.35 7.52 18.84
CA LYS A 238 17.97 8.34 19.90
C LYS A 238 19.47 8.61 19.69
N ARG A 239 20.16 7.78 18.93
CA ARG A 239 21.60 7.96 18.63
C ARG A 239 21.84 8.78 17.36
N ALA A 240 20.83 8.79 16.47
CA ALA A 240 20.90 9.49 15.20
C ALA A 240 20.47 10.96 15.29
N LEU A 241 19.80 11.35 16.39
CA LEU A 241 19.49 12.74 16.78
C LEU A 241 20.64 13.38 17.52
#